data_2a7625958f43ba3857bf05efbf1c104e
#
_entry.id   2a7625958f43ba3857bf05efbf1c104e
#
_cell.length_a   1.000
_cell.length_b   1.000
_cell.length_c   1.000
_cell.angle_alpha   90.00
_cell.angle_beta   90.00
_cell.angle_gamma   90.00
#
_symmetry.space_group_name_H-M   'P 1'
#
loop_
_entity.id
_entity.type
_entity.pdbx_description
1 polymer ?
#
loop_
_entity_poly.entity_id
_entity_poly.type
_entity_poly.pdbx_seq_one_letter_code
_entity_poly.pdbx_strand_id
1 'polypeptide(L)'
;MNYLSILQIALVWIITIFWLYQILISATALIKLKDKPLLKNKKHKFMAIIPAHNEAGVVANLIESLKNQEYDKDLLDIYVIADNCTDDTAEVARKAGAIVYERFDETKKTKGFALQWFLNKKVEDGSDYDAFCVFDADNI
;
A
#
# COMPACT_ATOMS: atom_id res chain seq x y z
N MET A 1 41.97 -31.09 23.97
CA MET A 1 40.66 -30.40 23.89
C MET A 1 39.76 -31.26 23.01
N ASN A 2 38.66 -31.81 23.53
CA ASN A 2 37.83 -32.76 22.83
C ASN A 2 37.00 -32.03 21.76
N TYR A 3 36.73 -32.67 20.62
CA TYR A 3 35.91 -32.09 19.55
C TYR A 3 34.58 -31.50 20.07
N LEU A 4 34.01 -32.12 21.09
CA LEU A 4 32.79 -31.65 21.75
C LEU A 4 32.96 -30.28 22.40
N SER A 5 34.11 -30.05 23.07
CA SER A 5 34.42 -28.74 23.70
C SER A 5 34.65 -27.63 22.67
N ILE A 6 35.25 -27.96 21.52
CA ILE A 6 35.43 -27.00 20.43
C ILE A 6 34.06 -26.61 19.83
N LEU A 7 33.17 -27.59 19.61
CA LEU A 7 31.85 -27.35 19.08
C LEU A 7 31.00 -26.49 20.03
N GLN A 8 31.08 -26.75 21.33
CA GLN A 8 30.38 -25.94 22.36
C GLN A 8 30.87 -24.51 22.37
N ILE A 9 32.18 -24.27 22.32
CA ILE A 9 32.76 -22.93 22.27
C ILE A 9 32.32 -22.19 21.01
N ALA A 10 32.35 -22.86 19.83
CA ALA A 10 31.91 -22.27 18.58
C ALA A 10 30.43 -21.89 18.63
N LEU A 11 29.57 -22.73 19.20
CA LEU A 11 28.15 -22.44 19.35
C LEU A 11 27.90 -21.22 20.25
N VAL A 12 28.61 -21.12 21.38
CA VAL A 12 28.53 -19.96 22.28
C VAL A 12 28.92 -18.68 21.57
N TRP A 13 30.00 -18.71 20.79
CA TRP A 13 30.42 -17.52 20.01
C TRP A 13 29.38 -17.09 18.97
N ILE A 14 28.78 -18.03 18.25
CA ILE A 14 27.73 -17.75 17.26
C ILE A 14 26.53 -17.10 17.95
N ILE A 15 26.06 -17.63 19.06
CA ILE A 15 24.94 -17.07 19.82
C ILE A 15 25.28 -15.68 20.35
N THR A 16 26.49 -15.50 20.87
CA THR A 16 26.94 -14.20 21.41
C THR A 16 26.98 -13.12 20.33
N ILE A 17 27.54 -13.44 19.15
CA ILE A 17 27.60 -12.51 18.02
C ILE A 17 26.17 -12.15 17.55
N PHE A 18 25.27 -13.13 17.50
CA PHE A 18 23.87 -12.89 17.15
C PHE A 18 23.19 -11.93 18.14
N TRP A 19 23.38 -12.13 19.44
CA TRP A 19 22.82 -11.25 20.47
C TRP A 19 23.41 -9.82 20.41
N LEU A 20 24.72 -9.69 20.21
CA LEU A 20 25.35 -8.39 20.03
C LEU A 20 24.80 -7.64 18.80
N TYR A 21 24.59 -8.36 17.70
CA TYR A 21 23.95 -7.79 16.51
C TYR A 21 22.52 -7.30 16.78
N GLN A 22 21.71 -8.08 17.50
CA GLN A 22 20.35 -7.67 17.88
C GLN A 22 20.34 -6.45 18.80
N ILE A 23 21.26 -6.39 19.77
CA ILE A 23 21.41 -5.23 20.66
C ILE A 23 21.79 -3.99 19.85
N LEU A 24 22.71 -4.11 18.89
CA LEU A 24 23.14 -3.01 18.04
C LEU A 24 21.97 -2.46 17.21
N ILE A 25 21.18 -3.32 16.57
CA ILE A 25 19.99 -2.92 15.82
C ILE A 25 18.97 -2.25 16.74
N SER A 26 18.70 -2.84 17.91
CA SER A 26 17.75 -2.27 18.87
C SER A 26 18.20 -0.89 19.38
N ALA A 27 19.51 -0.69 19.54
CA ALA A 27 20.05 0.60 19.92
C ALA A 27 19.81 1.70 18.86
N THR A 28 19.76 1.33 17.57
CA THR A 28 19.43 2.31 16.50
C THR A 28 18.01 2.85 16.62
N ALA A 29 17.08 2.07 17.16
CA ALA A 29 15.70 2.52 17.40
C ALA A 29 15.61 3.60 18.50
N LEU A 30 16.59 3.67 19.38
CA LEU A 30 16.69 4.72 20.42
C LEU A 30 17.25 6.04 19.88
N ILE A 31 17.85 6.02 18.70
CA ILE A 31 18.31 7.24 18.03
C ILE A 31 17.07 7.95 17.53
N LYS A 32 16.62 8.96 18.28
CA LYS A 32 15.54 9.83 17.84
C LYS A 32 15.99 10.54 16.55
N LEU A 33 15.52 10.03 15.41
CA LEU A 33 15.72 10.74 14.14
C LEU A 33 15.09 12.11 14.31
N LYS A 34 15.90 13.14 14.09
CA LYS A 34 15.42 14.53 14.14
C LYS A 34 14.30 14.63 13.10
N ASP A 35 13.09 14.84 13.56
CA ASP A 35 11.94 15.02 12.66
C ASP A 35 12.33 16.12 11.66
N LYS A 36 12.46 15.76 10.40
CA LYS A 36 12.59 16.79 9.37
C LYS A 36 11.32 17.61 9.47
N PRO A 37 11.41 18.96 9.57
CA PRO A 37 10.21 19.76 9.59
C PRO A 37 9.41 19.38 8.34
N LEU A 38 8.21 18.83 8.55
CA LEU A 38 7.25 18.63 7.48
C LEU A 38 7.17 19.95 6.73
N LEU A 39 7.37 19.92 5.42
CA LEU A 39 7.25 21.11 4.56
C LEU A 39 5.82 21.62 4.71
N LYS A 40 5.64 22.56 5.63
CA LYS A 40 4.35 22.96 6.22
C LYS A 40 3.35 23.57 5.23
N ASN A 41 3.68 23.77 3.95
CA ASN A 41 2.81 24.55 3.07
C ASN A 41 2.69 24.03 1.63
N LYS A 42 3.23 22.87 1.26
CA LYS A 42 2.99 22.33 -0.07
C LYS A 42 1.80 21.37 -0.02
N LYS A 43 0.69 21.78 -0.61
CA LYS A 43 -0.44 20.89 -0.85
C LYS A 43 -0.04 19.90 -1.96
N HIS A 44 -0.20 18.62 -1.71
CA HIS A 44 0.13 17.56 -2.65
C HIS A 44 -1.15 16.93 -3.22
N LYS A 45 -1.15 16.62 -4.50
CA LYS A 45 -2.25 15.91 -5.13
C LYS A 45 -2.01 14.41 -5.08
N PHE A 46 -2.92 13.69 -4.45
CA PHE A 46 -2.84 12.24 -4.28
C PHE A 46 -3.87 11.50 -5.12
N MET A 47 -3.49 10.31 -5.52
CA MET A 47 -4.35 9.33 -6.15
C MET A 47 -4.49 8.13 -5.23
N ALA A 48 -5.69 7.86 -4.71
CA ALA A 48 -6.02 6.62 -4.02
C ALA A 48 -6.50 5.59 -5.05
N ILE A 49 -5.87 4.43 -5.10
CA ILE A 49 -6.18 3.37 -6.07
C ILE A 49 -6.67 2.14 -5.30
N ILE A 50 -7.85 1.67 -5.61
CA ILE A 50 -8.50 0.51 -4.99
C ILE A 50 -8.73 -0.55 -6.07
N PRO A 51 -7.83 -1.53 -6.24
CA PRO A 51 -8.11 -2.69 -7.08
C PRO A 51 -9.13 -3.58 -6.36
N ALA A 52 -10.24 -3.87 -7.01
CA ALA A 52 -11.36 -4.63 -6.46
C ALA A 52 -11.77 -5.77 -7.42
N HIS A 53 -12.08 -6.94 -6.85
CA HIS A 53 -12.60 -8.10 -7.58
C HIS A 53 -13.75 -8.76 -6.80
N ASN A 54 -15.00 -8.50 -7.21
CA ASN A 54 -16.21 -8.99 -6.52
C ASN A 54 -16.29 -8.56 -5.05
N GLU A 55 -16.13 -7.26 -4.81
CA GLU A 55 -16.07 -6.66 -3.46
C GLU A 55 -17.20 -5.63 -3.23
N ALA A 56 -18.36 -5.84 -3.87
CA ALA A 56 -19.52 -4.95 -3.75
C ALA A 56 -19.95 -4.69 -2.28
N GLY A 57 -19.74 -5.66 -1.39
CA GLY A 57 -20.13 -5.55 0.02
C GLY A 57 -19.28 -4.63 0.88
N VAL A 58 -18.06 -4.31 0.45
CA VAL A 58 -17.07 -3.60 1.29
C VAL A 58 -16.50 -2.33 0.64
N VAL A 59 -16.44 -2.28 -0.69
CA VAL A 59 -15.79 -1.18 -1.42
C VAL A 59 -16.35 0.21 -1.09
N ALA A 60 -17.66 0.33 -0.83
CA ALA A 60 -18.29 1.60 -0.48
C ALA A 60 -17.78 2.15 0.85
N ASN A 61 -17.59 1.30 1.86
CA ASN A 61 -17.13 1.70 3.19
C ASN A 61 -15.71 2.28 3.12
N LEU A 62 -14.82 1.67 2.35
CA LEU A 62 -13.47 2.19 2.15
C LEU A 62 -13.49 3.55 1.43
N ILE A 63 -14.31 3.70 0.37
CA ILE A 63 -14.45 4.97 -0.34
C ILE A 63 -14.96 6.07 0.60
N GLU A 64 -15.96 5.78 1.43
CA GLU A 64 -16.47 6.72 2.42
C GLU A 64 -15.41 7.08 3.46
N SER A 65 -14.63 6.11 3.95
CA SER A 65 -13.53 6.32 4.87
C SER A 65 -12.47 7.27 4.29
N LEU A 66 -12.09 7.09 3.03
CA LEU A 66 -11.15 7.96 2.32
C LEU A 66 -11.71 9.37 2.11
N LYS A 67 -12.99 9.50 1.81
CA LYS A 67 -13.68 10.83 1.65
C LYS A 67 -13.81 11.59 2.96
N ASN A 68 -13.82 10.88 4.09
CA ASN A 68 -13.94 11.48 5.43
C ASN A 68 -12.57 11.85 6.05
N GLN A 69 -11.45 11.64 5.33
CA GLN A 69 -10.15 12.08 5.78
C GLN A 69 -10.08 13.61 5.89
N GLU A 70 -9.32 14.09 6.89
CA GLU A 70 -9.02 15.54 7.06
C GLU A 70 -8.00 15.99 5.98
N TYR A 71 -8.39 15.88 4.71
CA TYR A 71 -7.59 16.30 3.57
C TYR A 71 -8.44 17.07 2.57
N ASP A 72 -7.81 17.97 1.82
CA ASP A 72 -8.48 18.78 0.81
C ASP A 72 -9.04 17.86 -0.29
N LYS A 73 -10.35 17.89 -0.49
CA LYS A 73 -11.06 16.98 -1.40
C LYS A 73 -10.66 17.19 -2.87
N ASP A 74 -10.22 18.40 -3.21
CA ASP A 74 -9.75 18.73 -4.56
C ASP A 74 -8.34 18.17 -4.84
N LEU A 75 -7.68 17.65 -3.80
CA LEU A 75 -6.33 17.10 -3.87
C LEU A 75 -6.27 15.59 -3.63
N LEU A 76 -7.41 14.92 -3.51
CA LEU A 76 -7.51 13.47 -3.35
C LEU A 76 -8.52 12.90 -4.34
N ASP A 77 -8.05 12.26 -5.39
CA ASP A 77 -8.88 11.51 -6.31
C ASP A 77 -8.91 10.04 -5.93
N ILE A 78 -10.11 9.44 -5.86
CA ILE A 78 -10.31 8.04 -5.49
C ILE A 78 -10.69 7.25 -6.74
N TYR A 79 -9.84 6.30 -7.11
CA TYR A 79 -10.00 5.41 -8.25
C TYR A 79 -10.27 3.98 -7.81
N VAL A 80 -11.27 3.36 -8.38
CA VAL A 80 -11.53 1.92 -8.23
C VAL A 80 -11.27 1.22 -9.55
N ILE A 81 -10.47 0.16 -9.51
CA ILE A 81 -10.25 -0.73 -10.64
C ILE A 81 -11.10 -1.97 -10.42
N ALA A 82 -12.27 -2.03 -11.02
CA ALA A 82 -13.12 -3.21 -11.02
C ALA A 82 -12.55 -4.24 -12.00
N ASP A 83 -11.69 -5.16 -11.48
CA ASP A 83 -10.96 -6.12 -12.30
C ASP A 83 -11.70 -7.46 -12.40
N ASN A 84 -12.18 -7.80 -13.59
CA ASN A 84 -12.94 -9.03 -13.88
C ASN A 84 -14.12 -9.25 -12.91
N CYS A 85 -14.80 -8.18 -12.49
CA CYS A 85 -15.96 -8.28 -11.61
C CYS A 85 -17.15 -8.90 -12.34
N THR A 86 -17.89 -9.74 -11.63
CA THR A 86 -19.15 -10.35 -12.07
C THR A 86 -20.35 -9.91 -11.24
N ASP A 87 -20.09 -9.13 -10.17
CA ASP A 87 -21.05 -8.52 -9.27
C ASP A 87 -21.19 -7.01 -9.49
N ASP A 88 -21.94 -6.34 -8.62
CA ASP A 88 -22.22 -4.91 -8.68
C ASP A 88 -21.08 -4.01 -8.14
N THR A 89 -19.85 -4.53 -7.96
CA THR A 89 -18.71 -3.77 -7.40
C THR A 89 -18.51 -2.42 -8.09
N ALA A 90 -18.52 -2.40 -9.42
CA ALA A 90 -18.31 -1.17 -10.20
C ALA A 90 -19.43 -0.15 -9.97
N GLU A 91 -20.69 -0.60 -9.92
CA GLU A 91 -21.84 0.27 -9.69
C GLU A 91 -21.85 0.84 -8.28
N VAL A 92 -21.58 -0.01 -7.27
CA VAL A 92 -21.50 0.39 -5.86
C VAL A 92 -20.39 1.43 -5.65
N ALA A 93 -19.22 1.22 -6.25
CA ALA A 93 -18.11 2.17 -6.17
C ALA A 93 -18.44 3.53 -6.82
N ARG A 94 -19.13 3.53 -7.98
CA ARG A 94 -19.60 4.79 -8.63
C ARG A 94 -20.59 5.53 -7.75
N LYS A 95 -21.55 4.82 -7.16
CA LYS A 95 -22.56 5.41 -6.25
C LYS A 95 -21.91 6.00 -4.99
N ALA A 96 -20.84 5.37 -4.49
CA ALA A 96 -20.05 5.91 -3.39
C ALA A 96 -19.19 7.13 -3.79
N GLY A 97 -19.10 7.45 -5.09
CA GLY A 97 -18.45 8.64 -5.63
C GLY A 97 -16.98 8.45 -5.99
N ALA A 98 -16.55 7.24 -6.26
CA ALA A 98 -15.23 6.95 -6.84
C ALA A 98 -15.26 7.03 -8.38
N ILE A 99 -14.09 7.30 -8.97
CA ILE A 99 -13.88 7.20 -10.41
C ILE A 99 -13.55 5.74 -10.72
N VAL A 100 -14.42 5.06 -11.50
CA VAL A 100 -14.33 3.61 -11.69
C VAL A 100 -13.82 3.28 -13.09
N TYR A 101 -12.80 2.42 -13.12
CA TYR A 101 -12.30 1.78 -14.33
C TYR A 101 -12.63 0.28 -14.29
N GLU A 102 -13.31 -0.21 -15.28
CA GLU A 102 -13.58 -1.63 -15.43
C GLU A 102 -12.55 -2.25 -16.37
N ARG A 103 -12.00 -3.39 -15.96
CA ARG A 103 -11.04 -4.16 -16.72
C ARG A 103 -11.48 -5.62 -16.80
N PHE A 104 -11.49 -6.16 -18.01
CA PHE A 104 -11.80 -7.55 -18.29
C PHE A 104 -10.61 -8.17 -19.05
N ASP A 105 -9.87 -9.04 -18.40
CA ASP A 105 -8.74 -9.75 -18.99
C ASP A 105 -8.59 -11.13 -18.33
N GLU A 106 -8.97 -12.16 -19.04
CA GLU A 106 -8.95 -13.52 -18.50
C GLU A 106 -7.55 -14.13 -18.41
N THR A 107 -6.57 -13.53 -19.07
CA THR A 107 -5.19 -14.02 -19.11
C THR A 107 -4.32 -13.45 -18.01
N LYS A 108 -4.63 -12.23 -17.51
CA LYS A 108 -3.85 -11.48 -16.54
C LYS A 108 -4.72 -11.07 -15.36
N LYS A 109 -5.11 -12.06 -14.52
CA LYS A 109 -6.10 -11.89 -13.44
C LYS A 109 -5.55 -11.45 -12.07
N THR A 110 -4.31 -10.96 -11.99
CA THR A 110 -3.76 -10.56 -10.68
C THR A 110 -3.89 -9.07 -10.44
N LYS A 111 -4.00 -8.67 -9.16
CA LYS A 111 -3.98 -7.29 -8.69
C LYS A 111 -2.82 -6.48 -9.30
N GLY A 112 -1.63 -7.10 -9.43
CA GLY A 112 -0.47 -6.45 -10.02
C GLY A 112 -0.69 -6.05 -11.49
N PHE A 113 -1.33 -6.90 -12.28
CA PHE A 113 -1.66 -6.58 -13.67
C PHE A 113 -2.75 -5.52 -13.79
N ALA A 114 -3.74 -5.53 -12.91
CA ALA A 114 -4.77 -4.49 -12.86
C ALA A 114 -4.15 -3.12 -12.55
N LEU A 115 -3.27 -3.06 -11.56
CA LEU A 115 -2.53 -1.84 -11.21
C LEU A 115 -1.62 -1.36 -12.35
N GLN A 116 -0.84 -2.26 -12.95
CA GLN A 116 0.03 -1.92 -14.08
C GLN A 116 -0.77 -1.34 -15.25
N TRP A 117 -1.89 -1.99 -15.61
CA TRP A 117 -2.76 -1.52 -16.67
C TRP A 117 -3.31 -0.12 -16.38
N PHE A 118 -3.79 0.12 -15.16
CA PHE A 118 -4.34 1.41 -14.76
C PHE A 118 -3.28 2.51 -14.74
N LEU A 119 -2.11 2.23 -14.16
CA LEU A 119 -1.01 3.20 -14.08
C LEU A 119 -0.48 3.57 -15.46
N ASN A 120 -0.34 2.61 -16.37
CA ASN A 120 0.04 2.90 -17.77
C ASN A 120 -0.96 3.85 -18.42
N LYS A 121 -2.26 3.61 -18.25
CA LYS A 121 -3.31 4.47 -18.76
C LYS A 121 -3.24 5.89 -18.17
N LYS A 122 -2.92 6.01 -16.87
CA LYS A 122 -2.77 7.32 -16.22
C LYS A 122 -1.53 8.07 -16.67
N VAL A 123 -0.43 7.38 -16.94
CA VAL A 123 0.78 7.98 -17.53
C VAL A 123 0.49 8.49 -18.95
N GLU A 124 -0.21 7.73 -19.77
CA GLU A 124 -0.62 8.12 -21.12
C GLU A 124 -1.57 9.34 -21.11
N ASP A 125 -2.47 9.43 -20.13
CA ASP A 125 -3.38 10.57 -19.93
C ASP A 125 -2.65 11.85 -19.44
N GLY A 126 -1.36 11.79 -19.13
CA GLY A 126 -0.58 12.92 -18.61
C GLY A 126 -1.04 13.40 -17.23
N SER A 127 -1.56 12.50 -16.40
CA SER A 127 -2.07 12.81 -15.07
C SER A 127 -0.98 13.35 -14.15
N ASP A 128 -1.22 14.51 -13.54
CA ASP A 128 -0.27 15.20 -12.64
C ASP A 128 -0.65 14.94 -11.17
N TYR A 129 -0.05 13.88 -10.58
CA TYR A 129 -0.16 13.55 -9.16
C TYR A 129 1.23 13.53 -8.52
N ASP A 130 1.34 14.07 -7.31
CA ASP A 130 2.60 14.01 -6.54
C ASP A 130 2.90 12.59 -6.03
N ALA A 131 1.87 11.81 -5.71
CA ALA A 131 2.00 10.43 -5.29
C ALA A 131 0.68 9.63 -5.44
N PHE A 132 0.80 8.31 -5.39
CA PHE A 132 -0.36 7.41 -5.33
C PHE A 132 -0.27 6.46 -4.14
N CYS A 133 -1.42 6.10 -3.60
CA CYS A 133 -1.58 5.15 -2.52
C CYS A 133 -2.47 4.00 -3.01
N VAL A 134 -2.09 2.77 -2.73
CA VAL A 134 -2.89 1.58 -3.07
C VAL A 134 -3.52 1.04 -1.80
N PHE A 135 -4.83 0.84 -1.82
CA PHE A 135 -5.61 0.29 -0.72
C PHE A 135 -6.25 -1.03 -1.16
N ASP A 136 -6.31 -2.00 -0.25
CA ASP A 136 -7.13 -3.19 -0.44
C ASP A 136 -8.58 -2.87 -0.08
N ALA A 137 -9.55 -3.32 -0.88
CA ALA A 137 -10.96 -2.95 -0.71
C ALA A 137 -11.56 -3.47 0.61
N ASP A 138 -10.96 -4.50 1.20
CA ASP A 138 -11.34 -5.10 2.49
C ASP A 138 -10.63 -4.49 3.71
N ASN A 139 -9.72 -3.53 3.51
CA ASN A 139 -9.02 -2.81 4.59
C ASN A 139 -9.89 -1.66 5.11
N ILE A 140 -10.63 -1.92 6.20
CA ILE A 140 -11.46 -0.95 6.91
C ILE A 140 -10.92 -0.80 8.34
#